data_bb601b2437cfd102e8bb8b02f3da98b8
#
_entry.id   bb601b2437cfd102e8bb8b02f3da98b8
#
_cell.length_a   1.000
_cell.length_b   1.000
_cell.length_c   1.000
_cell.angle_alpha   90.00
_cell.angle_beta   90.00
_cell.angle_gamma   90.00
#
_symmetry.space_group_name_H-M   'P 1'
#
loop_
_entity.id
_entity.type
_entity.pdbx_description
1 polymer ?
#
loop_
_entity_poly.entity_id
_entity_poly.type
_entity_poly.pdbx_seq_one_letter_code
_entity_poly.pdbx_strand_id
1 'polypeptide(L)'
;MKFNAHLAVGTVAIFAVMSIPVSGAEEEAQLQQRQQEVAHRGATVMPFDLSRTTHVFDDQADGGLQTVTANDPSDTAQIYLIRDHLADLANRFARGNFADQAWLHGMDMPGLAELSAGYKKLKITYQVLPNGASLKLASEDLAIVTAIHKYFAAQRSDHAAHGEMHHH
;
A
#
# COMPACT_ATOMS: atom_id res chain seq x y z
N MET A 1 10.36 14.31 73.14
CA MET A 1 10.63 14.64 71.74
C MET A 1 9.48 14.11 70.91
N LYS A 2 8.64 14.98 70.36
CA LYS A 2 7.49 14.60 69.50
C LYS A 2 7.88 14.90 68.08
N PHE A 3 7.98 13.88 67.24
CA PHE A 3 8.19 14.01 65.78
C PHE A 3 6.83 14.13 65.08
N ASN A 4 6.58 15.29 64.49
CA ASN A 4 5.44 15.48 63.59
C ASN A 4 5.83 15.04 62.17
N ALA A 5 5.20 14.02 61.64
CA ALA A 5 5.30 13.62 60.24
C ALA A 5 4.25 14.41 59.42
N HIS A 6 4.70 15.30 58.55
CA HIS A 6 3.83 15.93 57.55
C HIS A 6 3.67 15.02 56.33
N LEU A 7 2.46 14.53 56.12
CA LEU A 7 2.07 13.75 54.93
C LEU A 7 1.77 14.76 53.81
N ALA A 8 2.61 14.80 52.79
CA ALA A 8 2.36 15.58 51.59
C ALA A 8 1.43 14.78 50.65
N VAL A 9 0.21 15.24 50.48
CA VAL A 9 -0.75 14.69 49.49
C VAL A 9 -0.42 15.31 48.14
N GLY A 10 0.22 14.54 47.27
CA GLY A 10 0.46 14.93 45.89
C GLY A 10 -0.81 14.79 45.04
N THR A 11 -1.34 15.90 44.56
CA THR A 11 -2.47 15.93 43.65
C THR A 11 -1.98 15.54 42.24
N VAL A 12 -2.33 14.35 41.77
CA VAL A 12 -2.08 13.91 40.38
C VAL A 12 -3.17 14.54 39.52
N ALA A 13 -2.80 15.51 38.69
CA ALA A 13 -3.67 16.06 37.66
C ALA A 13 -3.74 15.08 36.50
N ILE A 14 -4.87 14.41 36.33
CA ILE A 14 -5.17 13.57 35.15
C ILE A 14 -5.60 14.52 34.02
N PHE A 15 -4.71 14.74 33.07
CA PHE A 15 -5.07 15.41 31.82
C PHE A 15 -5.86 14.41 30.95
N ALA A 16 -7.18 14.60 30.90
CA ALA A 16 -8.01 13.91 29.92
C ALA A 16 -7.67 14.47 28.53
N VAL A 17 -7.01 13.67 27.68
CA VAL A 17 -6.83 13.99 26.27
C VAL A 17 -8.20 13.84 25.61
N MET A 18 -8.88 14.95 25.37
CA MET A 18 -10.10 14.97 24.57
C MET A 18 -9.71 14.73 23.10
N SER A 19 -10.00 13.55 22.59
CA SER A 19 -9.94 13.28 21.15
C SER A 19 -11.08 14.09 20.49
N ILE A 20 -10.71 15.13 19.74
CA ILE A 20 -11.64 15.88 18.89
C ILE A 20 -11.94 14.98 17.69
N PRO A 21 -13.21 14.69 17.34
CA PRO A 21 -13.53 13.95 16.12
C PRO A 21 -13.05 14.77 14.91
N VAL A 22 -12.24 14.16 14.05
CA VAL A 22 -11.83 14.74 12.77
C VAL A 22 -13.08 14.90 11.91
N SER A 23 -13.27 16.07 11.29
CA SER A 23 -14.41 16.31 10.41
C SER A 23 -14.20 15.56 9.07
N GLY A 24 -15.28 15.15 8.38
CA GLY A 24 -15.18 14.49 7.08
C GLY A 24 -14.36 15.28 6.04
N ALA A 25 -14.41 16.61 6.10
CA ALA A 25 -13.61 17.47 5.23
C ALA A 25 -12.10 17.41 5.54
N GLU A 26 -11.71 17.20 6.79
CA GLU A 26 -10.30 17.04 7.17
C GLU A 26 -9.77 15.65 6.75
N GLU A 27 -10.60 14.61 6.83
CA GLU A 27 -10.26 13.27 6.35
C GLU A 27 -10.06 13.25 4.82
N GLU A 28 -10.96 13.90 4.06
CA GLU A 28 -10.83 14.06 2.61
C GLU A 28 -9.56 14.83 2.22
N ALA A 29 -9.26 15.92 2.91
CA ALA A 29 -8.05 16.71 2.67
C ALA A 29 -6.77 15.91 2.95
N GLN A 30 -6.74 15.11 4.03
CA GLN A 30 -5.63 14.24 4.35
C GLN A 30 -5.44 13.13 3.32
N LEU A 31 -6.52 12.53 2.83
CA LEU A 31 -6.48 11.54 1.77
C LEU A 31 -5.93 12.12 0.47
N GLN A 32 -6.41 13.30 0.06
CA GLN A 32 -5.92 13.98 -1.14
C GLN A 32 -4.43 14.34 -1.03
N GLN A 33 -3.99 14.82 0.13
CA GLN A 33 -2.58 15.10 0.36
C GLN A 33 -1.73 13.84 0.26
N ARG A 34 -2.18 12.73 0.87
CA ARG A 34 -1.51 11.43 0.78
C ARG A 34 -1.39 10.94 -0.66
N GLN A 35 -2.46 11.01 -1.44
CA GLN A 35 -2.46 10.63 -2.86
C GLN A 35 -1.47 11.46 -3.68
N GLN A 36 -1.38 12.78 -3.44
CA GLN A 36 -0.41 13.65 -4.09
C GLN A 36 1.03 13.28 -3.73
N GLU A 37 1.30 12.97 -2.46
CA GLU A 37 2.63 12.52 -2.02
C GLU A 37 3.02 11.18 -2.67
N VAL A 38 2.10 10.21 -2.70
CA VAL A 38 2.33 8.91 -3.34
C VAL A 38 2.57 9.08 -4.84
N ALA A 39 1.78 9.90 -5.53
CA ALA A 39 1.98 10.21 -6.94
C ALA A 39 3.35 10.88 -7.20
N HIS A 40 3.75 11.82 -6.35
CA HIS A 40 5.06 12.48 -6.47
C HIS A 40 6.22 11.50 -6.26
N ARG A 41 6.16 10.66 -5.24
CA ARG A 41 7.16 9.60 -5.00
C ARG A 41 7.13 8.57 -6.13
N GLY A 42 5.93 8.17 -6.59
CA GLY A 42 5.73 7.24 -7.68
C GLY A 42 6.45 7.67 -8.96
N ALA A 43 6.38 8.94 -9.32
CA ALA A 43 7.07 9.50 -10.48
C ALA A 43 8.61 9.37 -10.43
N THR A 44 9.20 9.14 -9.24
CA THR A 44 10.65 8.92 -9.07
C THR A 44 11.05 7.44 -9.03
N VAL A 45 10.10 6.53 -8.76
CA VAL A 45 10.36 5.08 -8.61
C VAL A 45 9.82 4.28 -9.79
N MET A 46 8.65 4.70 -10.33
CA MET A 46 8.07 4.02 -11.48
C MET A 46 8.81 4.44 -12.75
N PRO A 47 9.31 3.50 -13.54
CA PRO A 47 10.03 3.82 -14.78
C PRO A 47 9.12 4.26 -15.92
N PHE A 48 7.80 4.09 -15.76
CA PHE A 48 6.76 4.44 -16.73
C PHE A 48 5.92 5.64 -16.24
N ASP A 49 5.23 6.30 -17.18
CA ASP A 49 4.38 7.45 -16.91
C ASP A 49 3.02 6.99 -16.33
N LEU A 50 2.75 7.37 -15.07
CA LEU A 50 1.51 7.01 -14.37
C LEU A 50 0.26 7.56 -15.05
N SER A 51 0.33 8.71 -15.74
CA SER A 51 -0.80 9.32 -16.47
C SER A 51 -1.15 8.57 -17.77
N ARG A 52 -0.24 7.72 -18.24
CA ARG A 52 -0.36 6.91 -19.47
C ARG A 52 -0.62 5.44 -19.18
N THR A 53 -0.85 5.08 -17.92
CA THR A 53 -1.02 3.70 -17.48
C THR A 53 -2.25 3.57 -16.58
N THR A 54 -2.85 2.39 -16.58
CA THR A 54 -3.95 2.02 -15.68
C THR A 54 -3.48 0.91 -14.75
N HIS A 55 -3.75 1.09 -13.44
CA HIS A 55 -3.44 0.14 -12.38
C HIS A 55 -4.74 -0.41 -11.80
N VAL A 56 -4.88 -1.73 -11.79
CA VAL A 56 -6.03 -2.44 -11.23
C VAL A 56 -5.53 -3.39 -10.16
N PHE A 57 -6.21 -3.41 -9.01
CA PHE A 57 -5.91 -4.28 -7.87
C PHE A 57 -7.18 -5.04 -7.48
N ASP A 58 -7.28 -6.30 -7.91
CA ASP A 58 -8.44 -7.16 -7.68
C ASP A 58 -8.18 -8.14 -6.54
N ASP A 59 -9.05 -8.14 -5.53
CA ASP A 59 -9.01 -9.14 -4.48
C ASP A 59 -9.52 -10.49 -5.02
N GLN A 60 -8.81 -11.58 -4.72
CA GLN A 60 -9.16 -12.94 -5.10
C GLN A 60 -9.27 -13.82 -3.85
N ALA A 61 -10.01 -14.92 -3.93
CA ALA A 61 -10.22 -15.82 -2.79
C ALA A 61 -8.92 -16.36 -2.17
N ASP A 62 -7.87 -16.50 -2.98
CA ASP A 62 -6.54 -17.00 -2.59
C ASP A 62 -5.47 -15.90 -2.49
N GLY A 63 -5.87 -14.62 -2.60
CA GLY A 63 -4.95 -13.49 -2.57
C GLY A 63 -5.41 -12.30 -3.40
N GLY A 64 -4.66 -11.91 -4.44
CA GLY A 64 -5.04 -10.79 -5.29
C GLY A 64 -4.24 -10.72 -6.59
N LEU A 65 -4.76 -9.97 -7.55
CA LEU A 65 -4.19 -9.75 -8.87
C LEU A 65 -3.97 -8.25 -9.09
N GLN A 66 -2.73 -7.85 -9.24
CA GLN A 66 -2.35 -6.53 -9.74
C GLN A 66 -2.21 -6.61 -11.26
N THR A 67 -2.85 -5.69 -11.98
CA THR A 67 -2.71 -5.54 -13.43
C THR A 67 -2.26 -4.11 -13.73
N VAL A 68 -1.25 -3.96 -14.56
CA VAL A 68 -0.79 -2.66 -15.07
C VAL A 68 -0.73 -2.71 -16.58
N THR A 69 -1.41 -1.76 -17.22
CA THR A 69 -1.49 -1.67 -18.68
C THR A 69 -1.21 -0.25 -19.17
N ALA A 70 -0.62 -0.11 -20.34
CA ALA A 70 -0.57 1.14 -21.05
C ALA A 70 -1.98 1.50 -21.58
N ASN A 71 -2.38 2.77 -21.43
CA ASN A 71 -3.67 3.26 -21.91
C ASN A 71 -3.77 3.23 -23.44
N ASP A 72 -2.66 3.48 -24.11
CA ASP A 72 -2.52 3.29 -25.56
C ASP A 72 -1.83 1.93 -25.83
N PRO A 73 -2.52 0.94 -26.39
CA PRO A 73 -1.93 -0.37 -26.68
C PRO A 73 -0.83 -0.34 -27.76
N SER A 74 -0.65 0.77 -28.46
CA SER A 74 0.45 0.98 -29.40
C SER A 74 1.70 1.60 -28.75
N ASP A 75 1.62 2.03 -27.48
CA ASP A 75 2.73 2.60 -26.75
C ASP A 75 3.71 1.52 -26.28
N THR A 76 4.53 1.04 -27.19
CA THR A 76 5.48 -0.03 -26.94
C THR A 76 6.51 0.32 -25.87
N ALA A 77 6.85 1.61 -25.72
CA ALA A 77 7.80 2.06 -24.71
C ALA A 77 7.23 1.90 -23.28
N GLN A 78 6.00 2.34 -23.04
CA GLN A 78 5.33 2.15 -21.75
C GLN A 78 5.10 0.67 -21.46
N ILE A 79 4.66 -0.11 -22.46
CA ILE A 79 4.46 -1.56 -22.32
C ILE A 79 5.75 -2.27 -21.89
N TYR A 80 6.88 -1.92 -22.49
CA TYR A 80 8.18 -2.46 -22.11
C TYR A 80 8.53 -2.13 -20.66
N LEU A 81 8.43 -0.85 -20.28
CA LEU A 81 8.75 -0.37 -18.93
C LEU A 81 7.85 -1.02 -17.85
N ILE A 82 6.55 -1.18 -18.13
CA ILE A 82 5.61 -1.88 -17.24
C ILE A 82 6.05 -3.33 -17.03
N ARG A 83 6.36 -4.04 -18.11
CA ARG A 83 6.75 -5.45 -18.05
C ARG A 83 8.04 -5.66 -17.27
N ASP A 84 9.04 -4.84 -17.51
CA ASP A 84 10.33 -4.89 -16.83
C ASP A 84 10.16 -4.61 -15.33
N HIS A 85 9.41 -3.56 -14.98
CA HIS A 85 9.14 -3.19 -13.60
C HIS A 85 8.39 -4.28 -12.83
N LEU A 86 7.30 -4.84 -13.39
CA LEU A 86 6.54 -5.88 -12.70
C LEU A 86 7.32 -7.19 -12.57
N ALA A 87 8.19 -7.51 -13.53
CA ALA A 87 9.07 -8.66 -13.42
C ALA A 87 10.11 -8.48 -12.29
N ASP A 88 10.70 -7.27 -12.17
CA ASP A 88 11.60 -6.95 -11.06
C ASP A 88 10.86 -6.96 -9.72
N LEU A 89 9.65 -6.39 -9.66
CA LEU A 89 8.81 -6.39 -8.46
C LEU A 89 8.49 -7.83 -8.00
N ALA A 90 8.13 -8.72 -8.93
CA ALA A 90 7.92 -10.14 -8.64
C ALA A 90 9.15 -10.78 -7.99
N ASN A 91 10.33 -10.53 -8.57
CA ASN A 91 11.59 -11.03 -8.05
C ASN A 91 11.95 -10.47 -6.66
N ARG A 92 11.65 -9.21 -6.38
CA ARG A 92 11.86 -8.57 -5.07
C ARG A 92 10.93 -9.18 -4.02
N PHE A 93 9.64 -9.25 -4.30
CA PHE A 93 8.65 -9.82 -3.38
C PHE A 93 8.94 -11.28 -3.06
N ALA A 94 9.38 -12.08 -4.03
CA ALA A 94 9.79 -13.46 -3.81
C ALA A 94 10.99 -13.60 -2.84
N ARG A 95 11.76 -12.54 -2.67
CA ARG A 95 12.87 -12.47 -1.70
C ARG A 95 12.51 -11.73 -0.40
N GLY A 96 11.25 -11.32 -0.24
CA GLY A 96 10.79 -10.56 0.92
C GLY A 96 11.22 -9.09 0.93
N ASN A 97 11.63 -8.57 -0.22
CA ASN A 97 12.03 -7.17 -0.35
C ASN A 97 10.82 -6.32 -0.78
N PHE A 98 10.25 -5.60 0.19
CA PHE A 98 9.14 -4.66 0.03
C PHE A 98 9.59 -3.21 0.30
N ALA A 99 10.89 -2.91 0.22
CA ALA A 99 11.44 -1.61 0.60
C ALA A 99 10.88 -0.46 -0.25
N ASP A 100 10.70 -0.65 -1.56
CA ASP A 100 10.14 0.39 -2.43
C ASP A 100 8.68 0.68 -2.09
N GLN A 101 7.91 -0.35 -1.71
CA GLN A 101 6.52 -0.17 -1.27
C GLN A 101 6.46 0.60 0.06
N ALA A 102 7.33 0.27 1.01
CA ALA A 102 7.46 0.99 2.27
C ALA A 102 7.88 2.45 2.07
N TRP A 103 8.79 2.71 1.12
CA TRP A 103 9.22 4.08 0.79
C TRP A 103 8.10 4.87 0.10
N LEU A 104 7.39 4.23 -0.83
CA LEU A 104 6.34 4.86 -1.62
C LEU A 104 5.10 5.18 -0.79
N HIS A 105 4.60 4.19 -0.04
CA HIS A 105 3.32 4.23 0.67
C HIS A 105 3.44 4.45 2.19
N GLY A 106 4.65 4.41 2.74
CA GLY A 106 4.92 4.48 4.18
C GLY A 106 5.12 3.10 4.81
N MET A 107 5.89 3.08 5.90
CA MET A 107 6.21 1.87 6.66
C MET A 107 4.98 1.26 7.37
N ASP A 108 3.97 2.06 7.60
CA ASP A 108 2.70 1.73 8.25
C ASP A 108 1.60 1.31 7.27
N MET A 109 1.95 1.13 5.98
CA MET A 109 1.01 0.67 4.96
C MET A 109 0.33 -0.63 5.40
N PRO A 110 -1.02 -0.70 5.41
CA PRO A 110 -1.76 -1.89 5.83
C PRO A 110 -1.35 -3.15 5.07
N GLY A 111 -1.08 -4.23 5.79
CA GLY A 111 -0.69 -5.53 5.24
C GLY A 111 0.79 -5.67 4.87
N LEU A 112 1.54 -4.57 4.74
CA LEU A 112 2.93 -4.59 4.27
C LEU A 112 3.87 -5.34 5.22
N ALA A 113 3.73 -5.10 6.53
CA ALA A 113 4.56 -5.76 7.55
C ALA A 113 4.34 -7.27 7.57
N GLU A 114 3.08 -7.71 7.49
CA GLU A 114 2.69 -9.12 7.45
C GLU A 114 3.21 -9.81 6.17
N LEU A 115 3.10 -9.14 5.02
CA LEU A 115 3.62 -9.66 3.75
C LEU A 115 5.15 -9.80 3.79
N SER A 116 5.84 -8.80 4.33
CA SER A 116 7.29 -8.83 4.49
C SER A 116 7.74 -9.95 5.44
N ALA A 117 7.07 -10.13 6.58
CA ALA A 117 7.37 -11.20 7.52
C ALA A 117 7.01 -12.59 6.97
N GLY A 118 5.90 -12.67 6.22
CA GLY A 118 5.35 -13.92 5.70
C GLY A 118 5.73 -14.27 4.26
N TYR A 119 6.71 -13.58 3.65
CA TYR A 119 7.02 -13.69 2.21
C TYR A 119 7.25 -15.13 1.71
N LYS A 120 7.78 -16.01 2.55
CA LYS A 120 7.99 -17.44 2.20
C LYS A 120 6.70 -18.22 1.97
N LYS A 121 5.57 -17.69 2.42
CA LYS A 121 4.23 -18.26 2.22
C LYS A 121 3.53 -17.67 0.99
N LEU A 122 4.12 -16.65 0.36
CA LEU A 122 3.60 -16.05 -0.86
C LEU A 122 3.98 -16.90 -2.07
N LYS A 123 2.97 -17.18 -2.90
CA LYS A 123 3.15 -17.64 -4.27
C LYS A 123 2.97 -16.45 -5.19
N ILE A 124 4.01 -16.09 -5.91
CA ILE A 124 4.03 -14.93 -6.81
C ILE A 124 4.09 -15.42 -8.24
N THR A 125 3.17 -14.94 -9.07
CA THR A 125 3.09 -15.29 -10.49
C THR A 125 3.07 -14.03 -11.33
N TYR A 126 4.09 -13.84 -12.15
CA TYR A 126 4.16 -12.78 -13.14
C TYR A 126 3.60 -13.30 -14.49
N GLN A 127 2.84 -12.46 -15.19
CA GLN A 127 2.31 -12.76 -16.52
C GLN A 127 2.40 -11.56 -17.43
N VAL A 128 2.92 -11.76 -18.64
CA VAL A 128 2.91 -10.76 -19.72
C VAL A 128 1.50 -10.66 -20.31
N LEU A 129 1.04 -9.42 -20.50
CA LEU A 129 -0.21 -9.09 -21.17
C LEU A 129 0.06 -8.39 -22.52
N PRO A 130 -0.91 -8.34 -23.45
CA PRO A 130 -0.72 -7.66 -24.74
C PRO A 130 -0.23 -6.23 -24.62
N ASN A 131 -0.77 -5.45 -23.66
CA ASN A 131 -0.44 -4.04 -23.43
C ASN A 131 0.14 -3.74 -22.03
N GLY A 132 0.74 -4.74 -21.37
CA GLY A 132 1.32 -4.56 -20.04
C GLY A 132 1.75 -5.87 -19.39
N ALA A 133 1.48 -6.00 -18.09
CA ALA A 133 1.73 -7.21 -17.31
C ALA A 133 0.80 -7.30 -16.10
N SER A 134 0.72 -8.49 -15.52
CA SER A 134 0.07 -8.71 -14.22
C SER A 134 0.97 -9.44 -13.25
N LEU A 135 0.68 -9.23 -11.95
CA LEU A 135 1.34 -9.87 -10.83
C LEU A 135 0.28 -10.42 -9.88
N LYS A 136 0.20 -11.76 -9.80
CA LYS A 136 -0.66 -12.42 -8.82
C LYS A 136 0.14 -12.71 -7.54
N LEU A 137 -0.42 -12.30 -6.39
CA LEU A 137 0.02 -12.70 -5.06
C LEU A 137 -1.02 -13.67 -4.50
N ALA A 138 -0.61 -14.87 -4.10
CA ALA A 138 -1.50 -15.88 -3.55
C ALA A 138 -0.87 -16.57 -2.34
N SER A 139 -1.68 -17.16 -1.47
CA SER A 139 -1.23 -17.95 -0.33
C SER A 139 -2.29 -18.97 0.09
N GLU A 140 -1.84 -20.07 0.68
CA GLU A 140 -2.72 -21.03 1.41
C GLU A 140 -2.96 -20.60 2.85
N ASP A 141 -2.17 -19.64 3.38
CA ASP A 141 -2.32 -19.08 4.72
C ASP A 141 -3.31 -17.90 4.69
N LEU A 142 -4.46 -18.07 5.35
CA LEU A 142 -5.53 -17.05 5.40
C LEU A 142 -5.07 -15.73 6.02
N ALA A 143 -4.08 -15.74 6.92
CA ALA A 143 -3.55 -14.50 7.48
C ALA A 143 -2.77 -13.71 6.40
N ILE A 144 -2.04 -14.40 5.52
CA ILE A 144 -1.35 -13.79 4.39
C ILE A 144 -2.34 -13.33 3.31
N VAL A 145 -3.39 -14.09 3.02
CA VAL A 145 -4.48 -13.65 2.13
C VAL A 145 -5.11 -12.36 2.64
N THR A 146 -5.42 -12.30 3.94
CA THR A 146 -5.94 -11.07 4.58
C THR A 146 -4.96 -9.90 4.46
N ALA A 147 -3.65 -10.15 4.60
CA ALA A 147 -2.63 -9.13 4.44
C ALA A 147 -2.55 -8.62 2.99
N ILE A 148 -2.70 -9.50 1.98
CA ILE A 148 -2.77 -9.13 0.56
C ILE A 148 -3.98 -8.21 0.32
N HIS A 149 -5.16 -8.55 0.84
CA HIS A 149 -6.37 -7.72 0.68
C HIS A 149 -6.21 -6.34 1.32
N LYS A 150 -5.63 -6.25 2.53
CA LYS A 150 -5.31 -4.96 3.18
C LYS A 150 -4.33 -4.13 2.34
N TYR A 151 -3.29 -4.78 1.84
CA TYR A 151 -2.28 -4.16 0.98
C TYR A 151 -2.91 -3.64 -0.32
N PHE A 152 -3.76 -4.42 -0.98
CA PHE A 152 -4.46 -4.01 -2.20
C PHE A 152 -5.48 -2.90 -1.95
N ALA A 153 -6.21 -2.94 -0.82
CA ALA A 153 -7.10 -1.85 -0.43
C ALA A 153 -6.34 -0.52 -0.24
N ALA A 154 -5.16 -0.55 0.38
CA ALA A 154 -4.30 0.62 0.52
C ALA A 154 -3.77 1.10 -0.83
N GLN A 155 -3.36 0.20 -1.73
CA GLN A 155 -2.96 0.53 -3.10
C GLN A 155 -4.08 1.25 -3.85
N ARG A 156 -5.31 0.70 -3.82
CA ARG A 156 -6.49 1.34 -4.45
C ARG A 156 -6.74 2.74 -3.90
N SER A 157 -6.65 2.90 -2.57
CA SER A 157 -6.83 4.20 -1.92
C SER A 157 -5.79 5.23 -2.36
N ASP A 158 -4.52 4.82 -2.39
CA ASP A 158 -3.40 5.71 -2.72
C ASP A 158 -3.34 6.06 -4.21
N HIS A 159 -3.82 5.17 -5.09
CA HIS A 159 -3.82 5.35 -6.54
C HIS A 159 -5.20 5.76 -7.12
N ALA A 160 -6.20 6.05 -6.30
CA ALA A 160 -7.56 6.37 -6.76
C ALA A 160 -7.63 7.57 -7.72
N ALA A 161 -6.64 8.48 -7.68
CA ALA A 161 -6.54 9.59 -8.63
C ALA A 161 -6.09 9.17 -10.05
N HIS A 162 -5.60 7.93 -10.22
CA HIS A 162 -5.03 7.42 -11.48
C HIS A 162 -5.58 6.05 -11.90
N GLY A 163 -6.55 5.50 -11.17
CA GLY A 163 -7.14 4.18 -11.44
C GLY A 163 -8.64 4.23 -11.64
N GLU A 164 -9.17 3.43 -12.57
CA GLU A 164 -10.61 3.19 -12.64
C GLU A 164 -11.03 2.31 -11.45
N MET A 165 -11.91 2.85 -10.61
CA MET A 165 -12.57 2.06 -9.57
C MET A 165 -13.67 1.23 -10.21
N HIS A 166 -13.39 -0.01 -10.55
CA HIS A 166 -14.43 -0.97 -10.87
C HIS A 166 -15.12 -1.41 -9.59
N HIS A 167 -16.28 -0.81 -9.31
CA HIS A 167 -17.21 -1.33 -8.32
C HIS A 167 -17.95 -2.52 -8.94
N HIS A 168 -17.73 -3.70 -8.39
CA HIS A 168 -18.56 -4.89 -8.61
C HIS A 168 -19.55 -5.05 -7.48
#